data_7240f750116a4ec12316e0b7482cb3ba
#
_entry.id   7240f750116a4ec12316e0b7482cb3ba
#
_cell.length_a   1.000
_cell.length_b   1.000
_cell.length_c   1.000
_cell.angle_alpha   90.00
_cell.angle_beta   90.00
_cell.angle_gamma   90.00
#
_symmetry.space_group_name_H-M   'P 1'
#
loop_
_entity.id
_entity.type
_entity.pdbx_description
1 polymer ?
#
loop_
_entity_poly.entity_id
_entity_poly.type
_entity_poly.pdbx_seq_one_letter_code
_entity_poly.pdbx_strand_id
1 'polypeptide(L)'
;MSELIEKICQMRLLLGVKELEWFKKEFPNIKWTAGDTTIRWNANNPEEVEMARKAFEAYKLKHPKALAFKVNPEEKKDTQQLQEFDPNAEMIVVQEFMQKG
;
A
#
# COMPACT_ATOMS: atom_id res chain seq x y z
N MET A 1 -2.97 3.26 -32.50
CA MET A 1 -2.03 2.69 -31.59
C MET A 1 -2.35 3.07 -30.18
N SER A 2 -2.68 2.10 -29.41
CA SER A 2 -2.94 2.34 -28.01
C SER A 2 -1.63 2.43 -27.28
N GLU A 3 -1.30 3.61 -26.84
CA GLU A 3 -0.20 3.75 -25.93
C GLU A 3 -0.68 3.32 -24.57
N LEU A 4 -0.06 2.27 -24.07
CA LEU A 4 -0.28 1.88 -22.69
C LEU A 4 0.38 2.90 -21.81
N ILE A 5 -0.42 3.85 -21.36
CA ILE A 5 0.07 4.80 -20.39
C ILE A 5 0.15 4.09 -19.04
N GLU A 6 1.37 3.82 -18.62
CA GLU A 6 1.58 3.22 -17.32
C GLU A 6 1.52 4.31 -16.26
N LYS A 7 0.64 4.12 -15.30
CA LYS A 7 0.61 4.98 -14.13
C LYS A 7 1.02 4.15 -12.94
N ILE A 8 2.31 4.19 -12.61
CA ILE A 8 2.84 3.38 -11.52
C ILE A 8 2.62 4.09 -10.20
N CYS A 9 1.91 3.41 -9.34
CA CYS A 9 1.63 3.86 -7.98
C CYS A 9 2.36 2.97 -7.01
N GLN A 10 2.51 3.42 -5.77
CA GLN A 10 3.20 2.62 -4.76
C GLN A 10 2.56 2.81 -3.39
N MET A 11 2.71 1.79 -2.58
CA MET A 11 2.19 1.77 -1.22
C MET A 11 3.27 1.21 -0.31
N ARG A 12 3.56 1.92 0.77
CA ARG A 12 4.54 1.48 1.76
C ARG A 12 3.82 0.94 2.98
N LEU A 13 4.18 -0.29 3.34
CA LEU A 13 3.64 -0.96 4.52
C LEU A 13 4.81 -1.35 5.43
N LEU A 14 4.60 -1.19 6.73
CA LEU A 14 5.59 -1.60 7.72
C LEU A 14 5.15 -2.94 8.29
N LEU A 15 5.97 -3.98 8.09
CA LEU A 15 5.63 -5.33 8.48
C LEU A 15 6.55 -5.85 9.58
N GLY A 16 5.95 -6.45 10.61
CA GLY A 16 6.70 -7.20 11.60
C GLY A 16 7.11 -8.56 11.06
N VAL A 17 8.12 -9.16 11.68
CA VAL A 17 8.65 -10.45 11.25
C VAL A 17 7.60 -11.54 11.27
N LYS A 18 6.73 -11.51 12.29
CA LYS A 18 5.72 -12.56 12.44
C LYS A 18 4.65 -12.55 11.34
N GLU A 19 4.24 -11.37 10.90
CA GLU A 19 3.21 -11.26 9.89
C GLU A 19 3.76 -11.38 8.47
N LEU A 20 5.06 -11.19 8.31
CA LEU A 20 5.72 -11.28 7.02
C LEU A 20 5.43 -12.61 6.32
N GLU A 21 5.51 -13.72 7.07
CA GLU A 21 5.27 -15.05 6.52
C GLU A 21 3.84 -15.20 6.01
N TRP A 22 2.88 -14.65 6.74
CA TRP A 22 1.49 -14.70 6.32
C TRP A 22 1.28 -13.95 5.00
N PHE A 23 1.87 -12.75 4.89
CA PHE A 23 1.73 -11.96 3.67
C PHE A 23 2.44 -12.61 2.47
N LYS A 24 3.59 -13.22 2.70
CA LYS A 24 4.28 -13.95 1.64
C LYS A 24 3.44 -15.10 1.10
N LYS A 25 2.72 -15.74 1.97
CA LYS A 25 1.89 -16.88 1.62
C LYS A 25 0.62 -16.45 0.88
N GLU A 26 -0.01 -15.38 1.35
CA GLU A 26 -1.27 -14.89 0.76
C GLU A 26 -1.05 -14.11 -0.53
N PHE A 27 0.08 -13.43 -0.65
CA PHE A 27 0.38 -12.61 -1.81
C PHE A 27 1.77 -12.95 -2.35
N PRO A 28 1.91 -14.13 -2.97
CA PRO A 28 3.24 -14.60 -3.40
C PRO A 28 3.86 -13.78 -4.53
N ASN A 29 3.06 -12.99 -5.24
CA ASN A 29 3.56 -12.18 -6.35
C ASN A 29 4.18 -10.85 -5.91
N ILE A 30 4.10 -10.53 -4.63
CA ILE A 30 4.65 -9.31 -4.07
C ILE A 30 5.95 -9.64 -3.35
N LYS A 31 6.95 -8.79 -3.53
CA LYS A 31 8.22 -8.94 -2.82
C LYS A 31 8.09 -8.35 -1.43
N TRP A 32 7.89 -9.21 -0.46
CA TRP A 32 7.76 -8.80 0.93
C TRP A 32 9.12 -8.79 1.60
N THR A 33 9.40 -7.74 2.36
CA THR A 33 10.63 -7.63 3.14
C THR A 33 10.27 -7.24 4.58
N ALA A 34 11.09 -7.69 5.52
CA ALA A 34 10.92 -7.30 6.91
C ALA A 34 11.14 -5.79 7.03
N GLY A 35 10.27 -5.12 7.78
CA GLY A 35 10.30 -3.67 7.89
C GLY A 35 9.47 -3.05 6.77
N ASP A 36 10.09 -2.19 5.96
CA ASP A 36 9.41 -1.50 4.88
C ASP A 36 9.21 -2.39 3.66
N THR A 37 7.96 -2.62 3.30
CA THR A 37 7.63 -3.26 2.03
C THR A 37 6.96 -2.23 1.13
N THR A 38 7.44 -2.11 -0.10
CA THR A 38 6.83 -1.23 -1.09
C THR A 38 6.13 -2.08 -2.14
N ILE A 39 4.82 -1.88 -2.25
CA ILE A 39 4.01 -2.55 -3.27
C ILE A 39 3.78 -1.57 -4.40
N ARG A 40 4.07 -1.99 -5.62
CA ARG A 40 3.84 -1.16 -6.81
C ARG A 40 2.76 -1.78 -7.66
N TRP A 41 1.93 -0.91 -8.23
CA TRP A 41 0.90 -1.37 -9.16
C TRP A 41 0.71 -0.33 -10.25
N ASN A 42 0.26 -0.83 -11.41
CA ASN A 42 -0.12 0.05 -12.51
C ASN A 42 -1.62 0.35 -12.36
N ALA A 43 -1.97 1.63 -12.17
CA ALA A 43 -3.35 2.03 -11.95
C ALA A 43 -4.25 1.69 -13.14
N ASN A 44 -3.66 1.48 -14.31
CA ASN A 44 -4.41 1.13 -15.51
C ASN A 44 -4.54 -0.38 -15.72
N ASN A 45 -3.98 -1.17 -14.81
CA ASN A 45 -4.08 -2.63 -14.87
C ASN A 45 -5.01 -3.11 -13.75
N PRO A 46 -6.24 -3.56 -14.08
CA PRO A 46 -7.20 -3.95 -13.05
C PRO A 46 -6.74 -5.08 -12.13
N GLU A 47 -5.95 -6.02 -12.65
CA GLU A 47 -5.44 -7.13 -11.84
C GLU A 47 -4.45 -6.65 -10.80
N GLU A 48 -3.57 -5.74 -11.18
CA GLU A 48 -2.60 -5.19 -10.23
C GLU A 48 -3.27 -4.30 -9.19
N VAL A 49 -4.26 -3.52 -9.62
CA VAL A 49 -5.05 -2.69 -8.71
C VAL A 49 -5.74 -3.56 -7.67
N GLU A 50 -6.35 -4.64 -8.11
CA GLU A 50 -7.07 -5.55 -7.21
C GLU A 50 -6.13 -6.21 -6.20
N MET A 51 -4.96 -6.61 -6.66
CA MET A 51 -3.95 -7.20 -5.78
C MET A 51 -3.50 -6.20 -4.72
N ALA A 52 -3.22 -4.97 -5.13
CA ALA A 52 -2.78 -3.93 -4.19
C ALA A 52 -3.90 -3.59 -3.19
N ARG A 53 -5.14 -3.53 -3.67
CA ARG A 53 -6.29 -3.26 -2.81
C ARG A 53 -6.46 -4.36 -1.76
N LYS A 54 -6.36 -5.61 -2.16
CA LYS A 54 -6.47 -6.73 -1.23
C LYS A 54 -5.37 -6.71 -0.17
N ALA A 55 -4.16 -6.38 -0.58
CA ALA A 55 -3.04 -6.26 0.36
C ALA A 55 -3.28 -5.13 1.36
N PHE A 56 -3.78 -4.00 0.87
CA PHE A 56 -4.12 -2.86 1.71
C PHE A 56 -5.20 -3.25 2.75
N GLU A 57 -6.25 -3.89 2.28
CA GLU A 57 -7.36 -4.30 3.16
C GLU A 57 -6.90 -5.34 4.19
N ALA A 58 -6.10 -6.30 3.76
CA ALA A 58 -5.56 -7.30 4.68
C ALA A 58 -4.69 -6.66 5.76
N TYR A 59 -3.87 -5.69 5.36
CA TYR A 59 -3.04 -4.98 6.33
C TYR A 59 -3.89 -4.21 7.35
N LYS A 60 -4.94 -3.53 6.88
CA LYS A 60 -5.83 -2.79 7.77
C LYS A 60 -6.59 -3.71 8.73
N LEU A 61 -6.92 -4.92 8.29
CA LEU A 61 -7.57 -5.89 9.17
C LEU A 61 -6.64 -6.34 10.29
N LYS A 62 -5.36 -6.52 9.97
CA LYS A 62 -4.38 -6.91 10.98
C LYS A 62 -3.95 -5.75 11.87
N HIS A 63 -4.06 -4.55 11.35
CA HIS A 63 -3.66 -3.32 12.04
C HIS A 63 -4.80 -2.32 12.01
N PRO A 64 -5.87 -2.56 12.77
CA PRO A 64 -7.05 -1.69 12.69
C PRO A 64 -6.81 -0.25 13.13
N LYS A 65 -5.73 -0.02 13.86
CA LYS A 65 -5.36 1.33 14.27
C LYS A 65 -4.42 2.03 13.29
N ALA A 66 -4.00 1.32 12.24
CA ALA A 66 -3.12 1.92 11.25
C ALA A 66 -3.85 2.97 10.43
N LEU A 67 -3.14 4.04 10.13
CA LEU A 67 -3.66 5.12 9.32
C LEU A 67 -2.97 5.12 7.97
N ALA A 68 -3.77 5.32 6.92
CA ALA A 68 -3.26 5.39 5.56
C ALA A 68 -3.30 6.83 5.09
N PHE A 69 -2.24 7.26 4.44
CA PHE A 69 -2.12 8.61 3.94
C PHE A 69 -1.73 8.59 2.47
N LYS A 70 -2.42 9.40 1.69
CA LYS A 70 -2.06 9.64 0.32
C LYS A 70 -1.05 10.79 0.29
N VAL A 71 0.11 10.53 -0.28
CA VAL A 71 1.19 11.50 -0.35
C VAL A 71 1.48 11.82 -1.80
N ASN A 72 1.54 13.10 -2.13
CA ASN A 72 1.97 13.53 -3.45
C ASN A 72 3.47 13.78 -3.38
N PRO A 73 4.29 12.99 -4.10
CA PRO A 73 5.74 13.15 -4.01
C PRO A 73 6.25 14.49 -4.52
N GLU A 74 5.49 15.16 -5.38
CA GLU A 74 5.87 16.48 -5.88
C GLU A 74 5.46 17.61 -4.95
N GLU A 75 4.34 17.43 -4.25
CA GLU A 75 3.83 18.43 -3.31
C GLU A 75 3.75 17.82 -1.92
N LYS A 76 4.81 17.96 -1.16
CA LYS A 76 4.89 17.38 0.18
C LYS A 76 3.86 17.92 1.14
N LYS A 77 3.13 18.96 0.75
CA LYS A 77 2.17 19.62 1.63
C LYS A 77 0.77 19.03 1.61
N ASP A 78 0.44 18.23 0.60
CA ASP A 78 -0.91 17.71 0.45
C ASP A 78 -1.02 16.25 0.85
N THR A 79 -0.80 15.99 2.14
CA THR A 79 -1.00 14.67 2.68
C THR A 79 -2.46 14.54 3.12
N GLN A 80 -3.17 13.60 2.53
CA GLN A 80 -4.56 13.35 2.88
C GLN A 80 -4.71 11.97 3.48
N GLN A 81 -5.46 11.88 4.56
CA GLN A 81 -5.76 10.58 5.16
C GLN A 81 -6.76 9.86 4.29
N LEU A 82 -6.48 8.58 4.04
CA LEU A 82 -7.37 7.72 3.27
C LEU A 82 -8.09 6.77 4.21
N GLN A 83 -9.40 6.63 4.00
CA GLN A 83 -10.17 5.61 4.70
C GLN A 83 -10.27 4.34 3.88
N GLU A 84 -10.15 4.47 2.56
CA GLU A 84 -10.21 3.36 1.64
C GLU A 84 -9.02 3.43 0.70
N PHE A 85 -8.72 2.29 0.07
CA PHE A 85 -7.66 2.22 -0.91
C PHE A 85 -7.98 3.11 -2.11
N ASP A 86 -7.02 3.96 -2.50
CA ASP A 86 -7.14 4.81 -3.68
C ASP A 86 -6.23 4.27 -4.77
N PRO A 87 -6.78 3.64 -5.81
CA PRO A 87 -5.96 3.04 -6.86
C PRO A 87 -5.20 4.05 -7.70
N ASN A 88 -5.56 5.33 -7.64
CA ASN A 88 -4.90 6.37 -8.41
C ASN A 88 -3.93 7.21 -7.58
N ALA A 89 -3.76 6.89 -6.32
CA ALA A 89 -2.81 7.61 -5.47
C ALA A 89 -1.39 7.26 -5.88
N GLU A 90 -0.59 8.27 -6.15
CA GLU A 90 0.79 8.05 -6.55
C GLU A 90 1.60 7.35 -5.46
N MET A 91 1.34 7.70 -4.21
CA MET A 91 1.99 7.06 -3.10
C MET A 91 1.05 6.98 -1.90
N ILE A 92 0.94 5.80 -1.33
CA ILE A 92 0.19 5.58 -0.10
C ILE A 92 1.18 5.12 0.97
N VAL A 93 1.11 5.74 2.13
CA VAL A 93 1.91 5.33 3.29
C VAL A 93 0.94 4.87 4.38
N VAL A 94 1.11 3.65 4.85
CA VAL A 94 0.28 3.11 5.92
C VAL A 94 1.15 2.96 7.16
N GLN A 95 0.76 3.61 8.22
CA GLN A 95 1.53 3.64 9.47
C GLN A 95 0.61 3.37 10.65
N GLU A 96 1.14 2.62 11.60
CA GLU A 96 0.48 2.44 12.88
C GLU A 96 1.21 3.25 13.92
N PHE A 97 0.52 4.20 14.50
CA PHE A 97 1.10 5.02 15.55
C PHE A 97 0.91 4.33 16.89
N MET A 98 2.01 4.05 17.56
CA MET A 98 1.94 3.52 18.90
C MET A 98 1.60 4.66 19.85
N GLN A 99 0.43 4.58 20.42
CA GLN A 99 0.09 5.48 21.51
C GLN A 99 0.66 4.90 22.79
N LYS A 100 1.55 5.64 23.38
CA LYS A 100 1.90 5.35 24.76
C LYS A 100 0.73 5.79 25.62
N GLY A 101 -0.02 4.83 26.03
CA GLY A 101 -1.14 5.05 26.92
C GLY A 101 -0.67 5.29 28.31
#